data_4424e89baf4d259c8720c5d9c19212f7
#
_entry.id   4424e89baf4d259c8720c5d9c19212f7
#
_cell.length_a   1.000
_cell.length_b   1.000
_cell.length_c   1.000
_cell.angle_alpha   90.00
_cell.angle_beta   90.00
_cell.angle_gamma   90.00
#
_symmetry.space_group_name_H-M   'P 1'
#
loop_
_entity.id
_entity.type
_entity.pdbx_description
1 polymer ?
#
loop_
_entity_poly.entity_id
_entity_poly.type
_entity_poly.pdbx_seq_one_letter_code
_entity_poly.pdbx_strand_id
1 'polypeptide(L)'
;MSSALPSTIAHLVQRLDWGLVLDKPAGLLSVPGRGADKQDALSARVQAVEPLARVVHRLDQATSGLMIMALGDEQARLLGRMFQQQRVRKLYLAWVKGKLPLSSDWHCLDAPIGFDWAHR
;
A
#
# COMPACT_ATOMS: atom_id res chain seq x y z
N MET A 1 -30.31 -2.25 -23.82
CA MET A 1 -29.00 -2.59 -23.24
C MET A 1 -28.67 -1.60 -22.15
N SER A 2 -28.73 -2.00 -20.93
CA SER A 2 -28.25 -1.15 -19.85
C SER A 2 -26.73 -1.22 -19.87
N SER A 3 -26.07 -0.12 -20.31
CA SER A 3 -24.65 0.04 -20.03
C SER A 3 -24.54 0.30 -18.54
N ALA A 4 -24.32 -0.75 -17.76
CA ALA A 4 -23.86 -0.58 -16.41
C ALA A 4 -22.55 0.21 -16.51
N LEU A 5 -22.52 1.41 -15.93
CA LEU A 5 -21.27 2.14 -15.75
C LEU A 5 -20.29 1.17 -15.07
N PRO A 6 -19.07 1.03 -15.57
CA PRO A 6 -18.11 0.16 -14.89
C PRO A 6 -18.02 0.61 -13.43
N SER A 7 -18.21 -0.34 -12.54
CA SER A 7 -18.06 -0.07 -11.10
C SER A 7 -16.71 0.58 -10.87
N THR A 8 -16.72 1.77 -10.27
CA THR A 8 -15.48 2.53 -10.06
C THR A 8 -14.61 1.80 -9.01
N ILE A 9 -13.37 1.57 -9.36
CA ILE A 9 -12.40 1.02 -8.40
C ILE A 9 -12.15 2.05 -7.31
N ALA A 10 -12.33 1.65 -6.05
CA ALA A 10 -12.14 2.52 -4.90
C ALA A 10 -10.72 3.08 -4.85
N HIS A 11 -10.61 4.39 -4.66
CA HIS A 11 -9.33 5.10 -4.50
C HIS A 11 -8.34 4.95 -5.66
N LEU A 12 -8.83 4.66 -6.85
CA LEU A 12 -7.98 4.54 -8.05
C LEU A 12 -7.40 5.88 -8.45
N VAL A 13 -6.07 5.93 -8.55
CA VAL A 13 -5.32 7.07 -9.10
C VAL A 13 -5.04 6.85 -10.59
N GLN A 14 -4.55 5.65 -10.93
CA GLN A 14 -4.19 5.32 -12.30
C GLN A 14 -4.29 3.82 -12.55
N ARG A 15 -4.78 3.46 -13.73
CA ARG A 15 -4.75 2.09 -14.24
C ARG A 15 -3.66 1.97 -15.29
N LEU A 16 -2.83 0.95 -15.16
CA LEU A 16 -1.77 0.58 -16.10
C LEU A 16 -2.00 -0.85 -16.57
N ASP A 17 -1.34 -1.25 -17.65
CA ASP A 17 -1.50 -2.61 -18.17
C ASP A 17 -1.08 -3.69 -17.17
N TRP A 18 -0.11 -3.38 -16.31
CA TRP A 18 0.45 -4.30 -15.34
C TRP A 18 -0.17 -4.16 -13.93
N GLY A 19 -0.90 -3.08 -13.67
CA GLY A 19 -1.37 -2.87 -12.30
C GLY A 19 -2.20 -1.61 -12.10
N LEU A 20 -2.55 -1.41 -10.85
CA LEU A 20 -3.35 -0.29 -10.37
C LEU A 20 -2.53 0.52 -9.37
N VAL A 21 -2.56 1.84 -9.53
CA VAL A 21 -2.05 2.78 -8.53
C VAL A 21 -3.25 3.30 -7.73
N LEU A 22 -3.20 3.14 -6.42
CA LEU A 22 -4.28 3.46 -5.50
C LEU A 22 -3.80 4.47 -4.47
N ASP A 23 -4.70 5.32 -4.00
CA ASP A 23 -4.45 6.24 -2.89
C ASP A 23 -5.17 5.72 -1.65
N LYS A 24 -4.45 5.08 -0.75
CA LYS A 24 -5.04 4.53 0.47
C LYS A 24 -5.28 5.64 1.48
N PRO A 25 -6.50 5.81 2.00
CA PRO A 25 -6.73 6.73 3.11
C PRO A 25 -6.12 6.19 4.41
N ALA A 26 -5.74 7.10 5.30
CA ALA A 26 -5.36 6.73 6.67
C ALA A 26 -6.55 6.10 7.39
N GLY A 27 -6.30 5.09 8.20
CA GLY A 27 -7.34 4.36 8.93
C GLY A 27 -7.88 3.13 8.22
N LEU A 28 -7.75 3.04 6.90
CA LEU A 28 -8.15 1.85 6.13
C LEU A 28 -7.00 0.84 6.10
N LEU A 29 -7.30 -0.41 6.38
CA LEU A 29 -6.34 -1.51 6.21
C LEU A 29 -5.95 -1.67 4.74
N SER A 30 -4.71 -2.01 4.49
CA SER A 30 -4.25 -2.38 3.14
C SER A 30 -4.79 -3.74 2.73
N VAL A 31 -4.77 -4.69 3.65
CA VAL A 31 -5.26 -6.06 3.48
C VAL A 31 -6.11 -6.46 4.68
N PRO A 32 -7.05 -7.41 4.53
CA PRO A 32 -7.85 -7.86 5.66
C PRO A 32 -6.99 -8.40 6.79
N GLY A 33 -7.39 -8.07 8.02
CA GLY A 33 -6.79 -8.59 9.23
C GLY A 33 -7.51 -9.84 9.75
N ARG A 34 -7.16 -10.25 10.96
CA ARG A 34 -7.82 -11.36 11.63
C ARG A 34 -9.11 -10.89 12.31
N GLY A 35 -10.17 -11.67 12.17
CA GLY A 35 -11.47 -11.40 12.77
C GLY A 35 -12.46 -10.73 11.81
N ALA A 36 -13.74 -10.85 12.14
CA ALA A 36 -14.83 -10.36 11.30
C ALA A 36 -14.86 -8.83 11.20
N ASP A 37 -14.34 -8.13 12.19
CA ASP A 37 -14.27 -6.66 12.27
C ASP A 37 -13.12 -6.06 11.45
N LYS A 38 -12.22 -6.88 10.88
CA LYS A 38 -11.03 -6.45 10.12
C LYS A 38 -11.03 -6.92 8.68
N GLN A 39 -12.21 -7.15 8.11
CA GLN A 39 -12.34 -7.62 6.72
C GLN A 39 -12.39 -6.48 5.71
N ASP A 40 -12.80 -5.28 6.12
CA ASP A 40 -12.78 -4.11 5.23
C ASP A 40 -11.34 -3.61 5.06
N ALA A 41 -10.87 -3.65 3.82
CA ALA A 41 -9.52 -3.27 3.46
C ALA A 41 -9.50 -2.77 2.02
N LEU A 42 -8.48 -1.98 1.67
CA LEU A 42 -8.34 -1.47 0.31
C LEU A 42 -8.31 -2.61 -0.71
N SER A 43 -7.51 -3.63 -0.47
CA SER A 43 -7.40 -4.78 -1.38
C SER A 43 -8.73 -5.49 -1.59
N ALA A 44 -9.53 -5.67 -0.53
CA ALA A 44 -10.84 -6.31 -0.62
C ALA A 44 -11.83 -5.47 -1.44
N ARG A 45 -11.84 -4.16 -1.22
CA ARG A 45 -12.68 -3.23 -2.00
C ARG A 45 -12.32 -3.26 -3.48
N VAL A 46 -11.02 -3.26 -3.79
CA VAL A 46 -10.53 -3.31 -5.17
C VAL A 46 -10.85 -4.64 -5.82
N GLN A 47 -10.60 -5.76 -5.15
CA GLN A 47 -10.84 -7.10 -5.68
C GLN A 47 -12.32 -7.41 -5.93
N ALA A 48 -13.23 -6.74 -5.22
CA ALA A 48 -14.66 -6.85 -5.48
C ALA A 48 -15.05 -6.33 -6.89
N VAL A 49 -14.29 -5.40 -7.44
CA VAL A 49 -14.51 -4.80 -8.77
C VAL A 49 -13.54 -5.36 -9.80
N GLU A 50 -12.30 -5.60 -9.41
CA GLU A 50 -11.24 -6.13 -10.27
C GLU A 50 -10.65 -7.41 -9.65
N PRO A 51 -11.23 -8.58 -9.96
CA PRO A 51 -10.81 -9.85 -9.36
C PRO A 51 -9.36 -10.24 -9.65
N LEU A 52 -8.75 -9.70 -10.71
CA LEU A 52 -7.35 -9.96 -11.06
C LEU A 52 -6.35 -9.16 -10.21
N ALA A 53 -6.81 -8.18 -9.42
CA ALA A 53 -5.93 -7.38 -8.58
C ALA A 53 -5.26 -8.24 -7.50
N ARG A 54 -3.93 -8.09 -7.38
CA ARG A 54 -3.09 -8.85 -6.45
C ARG A 54 -2.25 -7.91 -5.60
N VAL A 55 -2.18 -8.19 -4.31
CA VAL A 55 -1.36 -7.44 -3.36
C VAL A 55 0.11 -7.79 -3.56
N VAL A 56 0.97 -6.79 -3.66
CA VAL A 56 2.43 -6.96 -3.80
C VAL A 56 3.22 -6.23 -2.71
N HIS A 57 2.60 -5.31 -2.01
CA HIS A 57 3.10 -4.64 -0.81
C HIS A 57 1.94 -4.05 -0.04
N ARG A 58 2.23 -3.49 1.11
CA ARG A 58 1.20 -2.89 1.94
C ARG A 58 1.72 -1.67 2.68
N LEU A 59 0.79 -0.78 3.02
CA LEU A 59 0.98 0.32 3.97
C LEU A 59 0.30 -0.05 5.28
N ASP A 60 0.81 0.47 6.37
CA ASP A 60 0.16 0.32 7.67
C ASP A 60 -1.21 1.01 7.69
N GLN A 61 -2.09 0.58 8.59
CA GLN A 61 -3.44 1.11 8.68
C GLN A 61 -3.47 2.64 8.83
N ALA A 62 -2.61 3.18 9.67
CA ALA A 62 -2.53 4.62 9.93
C ALA A 62 -1.87 5.42 8.79
N THR A 63 -1.16 4.74 7.90
CA THR A 63 -0.44 5.39 6.81
C THR A 63 -1.36 5.62 5.62
N SER A 64 -1.36 6.83 5.09
CA SER A 64 -2.02 7.17 3.83
C SER A 64 -1.02 7.24 2.69
N GLY A 65 -1.50 7.13 1.47
CA GLY A 65 -0.71 7.36 0.28
C GLY A 65 -0.74 6.24 -0.74
N LEU A 66 0.22 6.26 -1.65
CA LEU A 66 0.20 5.42 -2.83
C LEU A 66 0.50 3.95 -2.50
N MET A 67 -0.35 3.09 -3.02
CA MET A 67 -0.21 1.64 -2.97
C MET A 67 -0.44 1.07 -4.36
N ILE A 68 0.36 0.07 -4.74
CA ILE A 68 0.26 -0.61 -6.02
C ILE A 68 -0.35 -1.98 -5.81
N MET A 69 -1.28 -2.37 -6.69
CA MET A 69 -1.73 -3.75 -6.85
C MET A 69 -1.43 -4.21 -8.26
N ALA A 70 -0.92 -5.43 -8.40
CA ALA A 70 -0.65 -6.03 -9.70
C ALA A 70 -1.94 -6.55 -10.35
N LEU A 71 -1.98 -6.61 -11.67
CA LEU A 71 -3.07 -7.24 -12.42
C LEU A 71 -2.62 -8.62 -12.92
N GLY A 72 -3.07 -9.65 -12.22
CA GLY A 72 -2.78 -11.04 -12.52
C GLY A 72 -1.54 -11.59 -11.81
N ASP A 73 -1.40 -12.90 -11.81
CA ASP A 73 -0.38 -13.63 -11.04
C ASP A 73 1.03 -13.40 -11.57
N GLU A 74 1.19 -13.30 -12.90
CA GLU A 74 2.50 -13.02 -13.50
C GLU A 74 3.02 -11.65 -13.09
N GLN A 75 2.19 -10.62 -13.19
CA GLN A 75 2.54 -9.26 -12.79
C GLN A 75 2.79 -9.18 -11.28
N ALA A 76 2.01 -9.91 -10.48
CA ALA A 76 2.23 -9.98 -9.04
C ALA A 76 3.59 -10.56 -8.69
N ARG A 77 4.03 -11.57 -9.42
CA ARG A 77 5.34 -12.19 -9.23
C ARG A 77 6.47 -11.23 -9.58
N LEU A 78 6.36 -10.55 -10.72
CA LEU A 78 7.37 -9.58 -11.16
C LEU A 78 7.49 -8.39 -10.20
N LEU A 79 6.37 -7.79 -9.84
CA LEU A 79 6.34 -6.66 -8.91
C LEU A 79 6.76 -7.07 -7.50
N GLY A 80 6.34 -8.23 -7.04
CA GLY A 80 6.75 -8.77 -5.73
C GLY A 80 8.26 -8.90 -5.63
N ARG A 81 8.93 -9.36 -6.69
CA ARG A 81 10.40 -9.41 -6.75
C ARG A 81 11.02 -8.02 -6.68
N MET A 82 10.46 -7.05 -7.37
CA MET A 82 10.98 -5.67 -7.34
C MET A 82 10.93 -5.09 -5.93
N PHE A 83 9.84 -5.31 -5.20
CA PHE A 83 9.73 -4.88 -3.80
C PHE A 83 10.70 -5.64 -2.90
N GLN A 84 10.82 -6.96 -3.07
CA GLN A 84 11.72 -7.79 -2.29
C GLN A 84 13.19 -7.42 -2.50
N GLN A 85 13.56 -7.05 -3.73
CA GLN A 85 14.91 -6.64 -4.11
C GLN A 85 15.17 -5.16 -3.87
N GLN A 86 14.26 -4.45 -3.24
CA GLN A 86 14.36 -3.02 -2.96
C GLN A 86 14.59 -2.15 -4.22
N ARG A 87 13.95 -2.52 -5.32
CA ARG A 87 14.04 -1.82 -6.60
C ARG A 87 12.93 -0.81 -6.82
N VAL A 88 12.14 -0.54 -5.78
CA VAL A 88 11.07 0.45 -5.79
C VAL A 88 11.49 1.62 -4.92
N ARG A 89 11.53 2.82 -5.50
CA ARG A 89 11.80 4.04 -4.73
C ARG A 89 10.54 4.50 -4.02
N LYS A 90 10.69 4.82 -2.74
CA LYS A 90 9.58 5.25 -1.88
C LYS A 90 9.95 6.58 -1.21
N LEU A 91 8.97 7.47 -1.12
CA LEU A 91 9.09 8.71 -0.37
C LEU A 91 7.92 8.81 0.60
N TYR A 92 8.21 9.04 1.87
CA TYR A 92 7.24 9.22 2.93
C TYR A 92 7.44 10.56 3.61
N LEU A 93 6.34 11.19 4.03
CA LEU A 93 6.35 12.30 4.95
C LEU A 93 5.90 11.80 6.31
N ALA A 94 6.63 12.17 7.35
CA ALA A 94 6.33 11.73 8.70
C ALA A 94 6.47 12.89 9.71
N TRP A 95 5.56 12.94 10.66
CA TRP A 95 5.71 13.74 11.85
C TRP A 95 6.51 12.95 12.86
N VAL A 96 7.61 13.54 13.36
CA VAL A 96 8.46 12.90 14.34
C VAL A 96 8.56 13.76 15.59
N LYS A 97 8.78 13.12 16.73
CA LYS A 97 9.00 13.80 18.00
C LYS A 97 10.43 14.34 18.05
N GLY A 98 10.57 15.58 18.49
CA GLY A 98 11.88 16.22 18.64
C GLY A 98 12.25 17.11 17.46
N LYS A 99 13.49 17.56 17.45
CA LYS A 99 14.03 18.42 16.40
C LYS A 99 15.11 17.65 15.63
N LEU A 100 15.00 17.67 14.31
CA LEU A 100 16.07 17.20 13.45
C LEU A 100 16.97 18.37 13.05
N PRO A 101 18.29 18.17 12.90
CA PRO A 101 19.18 19.21 12.38
C PRO A 101 18.71 19.64 10.98
N LEU A 102 18.64 20.96 10.76
CA LEU A 102 18.40 21.49 9.42
C LEU A 102 19.64 21.19 8.57
N SER A 103 19.46 20.36 7.56
CA SER A 103 20.49 20.02 6.60
C SER A 103 19.85 19.87 5.23
N SER A 104 20.54 20.30 4.18
CA SER A 104 20.13 20.07 2.80
C SER A 104 20.43 18.64 2.34
N ASP A 105 21.21 17.88 3.11
CA ASP A 105 21.65 16.54 2.76
C ASP A 105 20.73 15.47 3.34
N TRP A 106 20.64 14.36 2.63
CA TRP A 106 19.97 13.15 3.11
C TRP A 106 20.82 12.47 4.18
N HIS A 107 20.17 12.07 5.28
CA HIS A 107 20.80 11.28 6.33
C HIS A 107 20.28 9.84 6.24
N CYS A 108 21.19 8.88 6.36
CA CYS A 108 20.83 7.47 6.42
C CYS A 108 20.56 7.07 7.88
N LEU A 109 19.35 6.58 8.13
CA LEU A 109 18.98 5.93 9.39
C LEU A 109 18.77 4.45 9.08
N ASP A 110 19.73 3.62 9.49
CA ASP A 110 19.77 2.19 9.17
C ASP A 110 19.79 1.37 10.47
N ALA A 111 18.94 1.74 11.40
CA ALA A 111 18.77 0.99 12.65
C ALA A 111 17.76 -0.14 12.45
N PRO A 112 17.97 -1.33 13.05
CA PRO A 112 17.00 -2.40 13.04
C PRO A 112 15.68 -1.96 13.67
N ILE A 113 14.57 -2.37 13.06
CA ILE A 113 13.22 -2.14 13.57
C ILE A 113 12.71 -3.43 14.18
N GLY A 114 12.24 -3.37 15.41
CA GLY A 114 11.71 -4.51 16.12
C GLY A 114 10.53 -4.14 17.02
N PHE A 115 9.93 -5.15 17.61
CA PHE A 115 8.86 -4.94 18.58
C PHE A 115 9.40 -4.47 19.92
N ASP A 116 8.81 -3.44 20.47
CA ASP A 116 9.05 -3.02 21.85
C ASP A 116 8.12 -3.79 22.79
N TRP A 117 8.59 -4.96 23.23
CA TRP A 117 7.82 -5.84 24.11
C TRP A 117 7.60 -5.28 25.52
N ALA A 118 8.43 -4.34 25.93
CA ALA A 118 8.38 -3.73 27.27
C ALA A 118 7.28 -2.68 27.42
N HIS A 119 6.82 -2.09 26.31
CA HIS A 119 5.86 -0.97 26.30
C HIS A 119 4.61 -1.31 25.46
N ARG A 120 4.07 -2.50 25.67
CA ARG A 120 2.79 -2.93 25.06
C ARG A 120 1.60 -2.34 25.80
#